data_162b089c9f35c6c45e82e520ee201371
#
_entry.id   162b089c9f35c6c45e82e520ee201371
#
_cell.length_a   1.000
_cell.length_b   1.000
_cell.length_c   1.000
_cell.angle_alpha   90.00
_cell.angle_beta   90.00
_cell.angle_gamma   90.00
#
_symmetry.space_group_name_H-M   'P 1'
#
loop_
_entity.id
_entity.type
_entity.pdbx_description
1 polymer ?
#
loop_
_entity_poly.entity_id
_entity_poly.type
_entity_poly.pdbx_seq_one_letter_code
_entity_poly.pdbx_strand_id
1 'polypeptide(L)'
;LHYNRHRYYNPDIGRYLTPDPVKLAGGINAYQYVPNPTGWVDPLGLSSCPGGDGCKPSVIAQGSAPSVNDGEPTLPQLTRAEREAKINDLAEKNAYRRLGEIEQAHPKAHFLEKHGAQTTLDSQLERVKTAKNPTTGEIERYIDGKKKGEPKTPSAATRYFSHRDQLNAIYRAQLIFRRTNLEMSREPINMGKVTGEGYKKEGLQYGRQTKARVFLDKDGNPITAFTEF
;
A
#
# COMPACT_ATOMS: atom_id res chain seq x y z
N LEU A 1 -12.86 26.02 -17.99
CA LEU A 1 -11.92 24.97 -18.34
C LEU A 1 -10.63 25.60 -18.86
N HIS A 2 -9.48 25.29 -18.22
CA HIS A 2 -8.18 25.81 -18.58
C HIS A 2 -7.30 24.70 -19.17
N TYR A 3 -6.65 24.98 -20.29
CA TYR A 3 -5.73 24.05 -20.94
C TYR A 3 -4.31 24.27 -20.41
N ASN A 4 -3.79 23.29 -19.69
CA ASN A 4 -2.42 23.25 -19.15
C ASN A 4 -1.57 22.28 -19.96
N ARG A 5 -1.34 22.57 -21.21
CA ARG A 5 -0.46 21.86 -22.15
C ARG A 5 -0.63 20.34 -22.22
N HIS A 6 -0.63 19.63 -21.11
CA HIS A 6 -0.80 18.17 -21.03
C HIS A 6 -2.11 17.74 -20.39
N ARG A 7 -2.80 18.64 -19.69
CA ARG A 7 -4.07 18.35 -18.99
C ARG A 7 -5.05 19.51 -19.07
N TYR A 8 -6.33 19.21 -18.94
CA TYR A 8 -7.38 20.20 -18.77
C TYR A 8 -7.72 20.38 -17.30
N TYR A 9 -7.58 21.58 -16.80
CA TYR A 9 -7.95 21.97 -15.44
C TYR A 9 -9.37 22.54 -15.41
N ASN A 10 -10.18 22.06 -14.46
CA ASN A 10 -11.51 22.60 -14.20
C ASN A 10 -11.49 23.40 -12.90
N PRO A 11 -11.64 24.74 -12.95
CA PRO A 11 -11.62 25.59 -11.77
C PRO A 11 -12.84 25.40 -10.87
N ASP A 12 -13.99 24.97 -11.43
CA ASP A 12 -15.23 24.79 -10.66
C ASP A 12 -15.12 23.64 -9.64
N ILE A 13 -14.29 22.64 -9.95
CA ILE A 13 -14.03 21.49 -9.08
C ILE A 13 -12.59 21.43 -8.55
N GLY A 14 -11.75 22.40 -8.90
CA GLY A 14 -10.40 22.56 -8.39
C GLY A 14 -9.41 21.45 -8.78
N ARG A 15 -9.63 20.74 -9.91
CA ARG A 15 -8.82 19.56 -10.29
C ARG A 15 -8.69 19.39 -11.81
N TYR A 16 -7.75 18.54 -12.22
CA TYR A 16 -7.64 18.11 -13.60
C TYR A 16 -8.74 17.11 -13.97
N LEU A 17 -9.13 17.10 -15.25
CA LEU A 17 -10.15 16.18 -15.80
C LEU A 17 -9.55 14.84 -16.25
N THR A 18 -8.25 14.83 -16.55
CA THR A 18 -7.51 13.63 -16.97
C THR A 18 -6.47 13.25 -15.93
N PRO A 19 -6.16 11.95 -15.76
CA PRO A 19 -5.12 11.53 -14.86
C PRO A 19 -3.75 12.02 -15.30
N ASP A 20 -2.84 12.16 -14.33
CA ASP A 20 -1.49 12.64 -14.56
C ASP A 20 -0.70 11.71 -15.53
N PRO A 21 -0.18 12.22 -16.65
CA PRO A 21 0.64 11.44 -17.57
C PRO A 21 1.94 10.91 -16.93
N VAL A 22 2.49 11.63 -15.93
CA VAL A 22 3.66 11.20 -15.16
C VAL A 22 3.28 10.31 -13.97
N LYS A 23 1.99 9.98 -13.83
CA LYS A 23 1.46 9.07 -12.82
C LYS A 23 1.87 9.49 -11.40
N LEU A 24 2.39 8.53 -10.60
CA LEU A 24 2.80 8.78 -9.21
C LEU A 24 4.00 9.73 -9.06
N ALA A 25 4.74 10.04 -10.12
CA ALA A 25 5.82 11.02 -10.09
C ALA A 25 5.30 12.46 -9.91
N GLY A 26 4.05 12.72 -10.32
CA GLY A 26 3.35 14.01 -10.10
C GLY A 26 2.59 14.09 -8.78
N GLY A 27 2.56 13.00 -7.98
CA GLY A 27 1.86 12.93 -6.70
C GLY A 27 0.91 11.75 -6.59
N ILE A 28 0.41 11.49 -5.36
CA ILE A 28 -0.48 10.35 -5.07
C ILE A 28 -1.86 10.53 -5.72
N ASN A 29 -2.32 11.77 -5.85
CA ASN A 29 -3.60 12.09 -6.47
C ASN A 29 -3.39 12.50 -7.93
N ALA A 30 -3.64 11.58 -8.86
CA ALA A 30 -3.44 11.79 -10.29
C ALA A 30 -4.27 12.93 -10.90
N TYR A 31 -5.25 13.47 -10.18
CA TYR A 31 -6.12 14.57 -10.63
C TYR A 31 -5.86 15.88 -9.89
N GLN A 32 -4.93 15.90 -8.95
CA GLN A 32 -4.60 17.11 -8.18
C GLN A 32 -3.96 18.16 -9.08
N TYR A 33 -4.40 19.42 -8.93
CA TYR A 33 -3.78 20.56 -9.59
C TYR A 33 -2.49 20.94 -8.85
N VAL A 34 -2.61 21.50 -7.65
CA VAL A 34 -1.49 21.92 -6.80
C VAL A 34 -1.87 21.75 -5.33
N PRO A 35 -0.90 21.66 -4.42
CA PRO A 35 -1.18 21.57 -2.98
C PRO A 35 -1.86 22.82 -2.40
N ASN A 36 -1.51 24.00 -2.92
CA ASN A 36 -2.05 25.28 -2.48
C ASN A 36 -2.24 26.23 -3.69
N PRO A 37 -3.47 26.41 -4.22
CA PRO A 37 -3.72 27.18 -5.41
C PRO A 37 -3.50 28.70 -5.26
N THR A 38 -3.31 29.22 -4.05
CA THR A 38 -3.02 30.64 -3.81
C THR A 38 -1.54 30.98 -3.94
N GLY A 39 -0.64 29.99 -3.85
CA GLY A 39 0.79 30.22 -3.89
C GLY A 39 1.56 29.24 -4.77
N TRP A 40 0.87 28.31 -5.42
CA TRP A 40 1.48 27.29 -6.27
C TRP A 40 0.83 27.25 -7.64
N VAL A 41 1.61 26.90 -8.65
CA VAL A 41 1.14 26.74 -10.04
C VAL A 41 1.67 25.43 -10.64
N ASP A 42 0.97 24.90 -11.63
CA ASP A 42 1.43 23.78 -12.46
C ASP A 42 1.39 24.22 -13.94
N PRO A 43 2.47 24.85 -14.45
CA PRO A 43 2.46 25.47 -15.79
C PRO A 43 2.31 24.48 -16.94
N LEU A 44 2.69 23.21 -16.73
CA LEU A 44 2.67 22.20 -17.78
C LEU A 44 1.58 21.13 -17.58
N GLY A 45 0.91 21.11 -16.43
CA GLY A 45 0.01 20.02 -16.07
C GLY A 45 0.74 18.71 -15.75
N LEU A 46 1.97 18.76 -15.22
CA LEU A 46 2.82 17.61 -14.91
C LEU A 46 3.41 17.65 -13.51
N SER A 47 3.72 18.85 -12.99
CA SER A 47 4.26 19.03 -11.64
C SER A 47 4.05 20.43 -11.14
N SER A 48 3.71 20.57 -9.87
CA SER A 48 3.47 21.86 -9.22
C SER A 48 4.76 22.45 -8.64
N CYS A 49 4.83 23.79 -8.68
CA CYS A 49 5.91 24.56 -8.08
C CYS A 49 5.36 25.80 -7.34
N PRO A 50 6.07 26.35 -6.32
CA PRO A 50 5.70 27.62 -5.72
C PRO A 50 5.64 28.73 -6.78
N GLY A 51 4.54 29.49 -6.81
CA GLY A 51 4.36 30.60 -7.73
C GLY A 51 5.41 31.70 -7.48
N GLY A 52 5.98 32.25 -8.56
CA GLY A 52 7.03 33.26 -8.57
C GLY A 52 8.03 33.01 -9.69
N ASP A 53 9.05 33.86 -9.82
CA ASP A 53 10.06 33.83 -10.90
C ASP A 53 10.92 32.55 -10.92
N GLY A 54 10.77 31.66 -9.94
CA GLY A 54 11.48 30.38 -9.83
C GLY A 54 10.84 29.20 -10.57
N CYS A 55 9.64 29.36 -11.12
CA CYS A 55 8.90 28.31 -11.82
C CYS A 55 9.32 28.21 -13.29
N LYS A 56 10.57 27.82 -13.56
CA LYS A 56 10.99 27.51 -14.93
C LYS A 56 10.47 26.13 -15.33
N PRO A 57 9.73 26.00 -16.45
CA PRO A 57 9.34 24.69 -16.95
C PRO A 57 10.58 23.89 -17.32
N SER A 58 10.83 22.78 -16.65
CA SER A 58 11.83 21.80 -17.07
C SER A 58 11.38 21.23 -18.41
N VAL A 59 11.87 21.78 -19.50
CA VAL A 59 11.64 21.27 -20.86
C VAL A 59 12.42 19.99 -20.98
N ILE A 60 11.72 18.84 -21.03
CA ILE A 60 12.31 17.66 -21.64
C ILE A 60 12.31 17.95 -23.14
N ALA A 61 13.35 18.63 -23.62
CA ALA A 61 13.59 18.84 -25.02
C ALA A 61 14.16 17.59 -25.65
N GLN A 62 13.45 16.99 -26.59
CA GLN A 62 14.08 16.22 -27.63
C GLN A 62 14.82 17.19 -28.55
N GLY A 63 16.10 16.96 -28.74
CA GLY A 63 16.86 17.51 -29.87
C GLY A 63 18.02 18.44 -29.50
N SER A 64 19.22 17.93 -29.79
CA SER A 64 20.48 18.63 -30.11
C SER A 64 21.08 19.59 -29.09
N ALA A 65 22.19 19.19 -28.50
CA ALA A 65 23.03 19.98 -27.64
C ALA A 65 23.68 21.17 -28.36
N PRO A 66 24.00 22.27 -27.62
CA PRO A 66 25.33 22.81 -27.70
C PRO A 66 26.10 22.60 -26.39
N SER A 67 27.33 22.20 -26.54
CA SER A 67 28.33 22.06 -25.50
C SER A 67 28.58 23.41 -24.80
N VAL A 68 28.43 23.43 -23.46
CA VAL A 68 29.16 24.38 -22.62
C VAL A 68 29.70 23.58 -21.43
N ASN A 69 31.01 23.48 -21.38
CA ASN A 69 31.80 23.00 -20.24
C ASN A 69 31.67 23.99 -19.12
N ASP A 70 30.94 23.65 -18.06
CA ASP A 70 31.16 24.20 -16.73
C ASP A 70 30.92 23.04 -15.74
N GLY A 71 31.99 22.67 -15.01
CA GLY A 71 32.06 21.51 -14.17
C GLY A 71 31.21 21.55 -12.92
N GLU A 72 29.90 21.45 -13.09
CA GLU A 72 28.99 21.09 -12.00
C GLU A 72 28.88 19.56 -11.92
N PRO A 73 29.00 18.95 -10.74
CA PRO A 73 28.85 17.51 -10.60
C PRO A 73 27.42 17.13 -10.99
N THR A 74 27.25 16.62 -12.21
CA THR A 74 25.98 16.04 -12.65
C THR A 74 25.67 14.85 -11.74
N LEU A 75 24.64 15.01 -10.89
CA LEU A 75 24.09 13.89 -10.14
C LEU A 75 23.78 12.75 -11.12
N PRO A 76 24.22 11.52 -10.85
CA PRO A 76 23.99 10.39 -11.74
C PRO A 76 22.50 10.26 -12.02
N GLN A 77 22.11 10.39 -13.28
CA GLN A 77 20.72 10.22 -13.67
C GLN A 77 20.35 8.74 -13.53
N LEU A 78 19.41 8.46 -12.61
CA LEU A 78 18.90 7.12 -12.43
C LEU A 78 18.33 6.55 -13.73
N THR A 79 18.66 5.33 -14.03
CA THR A 79 18.01 4.56 -15.10
C THR A 79 16.52 4.41 -14.84
N ARG A 80 15.75 4.05 -15.87
CA ARG A 80 14.32 3.77 -15.71
C ARG A 80 14.06 2.69 -14.66
N ALA A 81 14.85 1.62 -14.65
CA ALA A 81 14.73 0.52 -13.69
C ALA A 81 15.00 0.98 -12.25
N GLU A 82 16.02 1.81 -12.02
CA GLU A 82 16.33 2.37 -10.70
C GLU A 82 15.24 3.31 -10.19
N ARG A 83 14.64 4.11 -11.09
CA ARG A 83 13.47 4.95 -10.73
C ARG A 83 12.27 4.11 -10.35
N GLU A 84 11.94 3.09 -11.13
CA GLU A 84 10.84 2.16 -10.83
C GLU A 84 11.09 1.42 -9.50
N ALA A 85 12.30 0.98 -9.24
CA ALA A 85 12.67 0.35 -7.96
C ALA A 85 12.49 1.30 -6.77
N LYS A 86 12.95 2.57 -6.89
CA LYS A 86 12.76 3.59 -5.84
C LYS A 86 11.28 3.92 -5.60
N ILE A 87 10.47 4.03 -6.66
CA ILE A 87 9.03 4.27 -6.55
C ILE A 87 8.36 3.10 -5.82
N ASN A 88 8.72 1.87 -6.17
CA ASN A 88 8.17 0.68 -5.54
C ASN A 88 8.57 0.59 -4.06
N ASP A 89 9.83 0.84 -3.73
CA ASP A 89 10.33 0.88 -2.34
C ASP A 89 9.59 1.94 -1.51
N LEU A 90 9.45 3.16 -2.05
CA LEU A 90 8.70 4.22 -1.37
C LEU A 90 7.22 3.86 -1.17
N ALA A 91 6.61 3.22 -2.16
CA ALA A 91 5.22 2.80 -2.06
C ALA A 91 5.03 1.68 -1.02
N GLU A 92 5.98 0.74 -0.89
CA GLU A 92 5.98 -0.27 0.16
C GLU A 92 6.14 0.36 1.56
N LYS A 93 7.10 1.28 1.73
CA LYS A 93 7.31 2.02 2.99
C LYS A 93 6.06 2.81 3.40
N ASN A 94 5.41 3.48 2.45
CA ASN A 94 4.18 4.21 2.72
C ASN A 94 3.02 3.28 3.10
N ALA A 95 2.89 2.13 2.44
CA ALA A 95 1.90 1.13 2.79
C ALA A 95 2.14 0.55 4.18
N TYR A 96 3.39 0.22 4.52
CA TYR A 96 3.77 -0.24 5.86
C TYR A 96 3.41 0.78 6.94
N ARG A 97 3.81 2.05 6.76
CA ARG A 97 3.47 3.13 7.69
C ARG A 97 1.96 3.26 7.87
N ARG A 98 1.21 3.26 6.76
CA ARG A 98 -0.26 3.39 6.79
C ARG A 98 -0.93 2.21 7.50
N LEU A 99 -0.47 0.99 7.26
CA LEU A 99 -0.96 -0.20 7.97
C LEU A 99 -0.69 -0.08 9.48
N GLY A 100 0.51 0.37 9.87
CA GLY A 100 0.86 0.59 11.27
C GLY A 100 -0.02 1.65 11.95
N GLU A 101 -0.30 2.77 11.27
CA GLU A 101 -1.23 3.80 11.77
C GLU A 101 -2.64 3.23 12.01
N ILE A 102 -3.15 2.42 11.06
CA ILE A 102 -4.48 1.81 11.18
C ILE A 102 -4.49 0.78 12.31
N GLU A 103 -3.46 -0.06 12.43
CA GLU A 103 -3.39 -1.09 13.48
C GLU A 103 -3.28 -0.47 14.86
N GLN A 104 -2.46 0.57 15.04
CA GLN A 104 -2.31 1.29 16.31
C GLN A 104 -3.59 2.03 16.74
N ALA A 105 -4.39 2.50 15.78
CA ALA A 105 -5.65 3.18 16.07
C ALA A 105 -6.74 2.24 16.62
N HIS A 106 -6.57 0.92 16.48
CA HIS A 106 -7.57 -0.08 16.85
C HIS A 106 -6.98 -1.18 17.74
N PRO A 107 -7.27 -1.21 19.04
CA PRO A 107 -6.64 -2.14 20.01
C PRO A 107 -6.83 -3.63 19.70
N LYS A 108 -7.82 -3.99 18.86
CA LYS A 108 -8.07 -5.38 18.45
C LYS A 108 -7.39 -5.73 17.12
N ALA A 109 -6.84 -4.75 16.43
CA ALA A 109 -6.19 -4.98 15.14
C ALA A 109 -4.85 -5.71 15.31
N HIS A 110 -4.57 -6.64 14.39
CA HIS A 110 -3.34 -7.46 14.42
C HIS A 110 -2.98 -7.99 13.02
N PHE A 111 -3.39 -7.28 11.99
CA PHE A 111 -3.18 -7.73 10.60
C PHE A 111 -1.73 -7.55 10.14
N LEU A 112 -1.08 -6.45 10.52
CA LEU A 112 0.34 -6.21 10.22
C LEU A 112 1.23 -7.10 11.09
N GLU A 113 0.98 -7.12 12.39
CA GLU A 113 1.73 -7.89 13.37
C GLU A 113 1.82 -9.38 13.02
N LYS A 114 0.70 -9.99 12.60
CA LYS A 114 0.62 -11.45 12.38
C LYS A 114 0.77 -11.88 10.93
N HIS A 115 0.47 -11.02 9.97
CA HIS A 115 0.33 -11.39 8.57
C HIS A 115 1.06 -10.45 7.60
N GLY A 116 1.73 -9.42 8.11
CA GLY A 116 2.44 -8.44 7.30
C GLY A 116 3.63 -9.04 6.56
N ALA A 117 4.05 -8.37 5.49
CA ALA A 117 5.16 -8.80 4.65
C ALA A 117 6.52 -8.80 5.38
N GLN A 118 6.63 -8.08 6.50
CA GLN A 118 7.82 -8.09 7.36
C GLN A 118 8.00 -9.42 8.13
N THR A 119 6.94 -10.24 8.27
CA THR A 119 7.06 -11.56 8.89
C THR A 119 7.72 -12.54 7.94
N THR A 120 8.36 -13.59 8.47
CA THR A 120 9.04 -14.60 7.66
C THR A 120 8.18 -15.85 7.47
N LEU A 121 8.47 -16.64 6.44
CA LEU A 121 7.79 -17.92 6.23
C LEU A 121 8.03 -18.88 7.39
N ASP A 122 9.25 -18.90 7.96
CA ASP A 122 9.59 -19.73 9.12
C ASP A 122 8.80 -19.32 10.36
N SER A 123 8.60 -18.01 10.58
CA SER A 123 7.75 -17.55 11.68
C SER A 123 6.28 -17.95 11.52
N GLN A 124 5.78 -18.06 10.30
CA GLN A 124 4.44 -18.58 10.04
C GLN A 124 4.37 -20.09 10.25
N LEU A 125 5.42 -20.84 9.89
CA LEU A 125 5.51 -22.26 10.20
C LEU A 125 5.53 -22.51 11.72
N GLU A 126 6.30 -21.71 12.45
CA GLU A 126 6.34 -21.79 13.92
C GLU A 126 4.98 -21.42 14.52
N ARG A 127 4.33 -20.39 14.03
CA ARG A 127 3.00 -19.98 14.49
C ARG A 127 1.94 -21.06 14.32
N VAL A 128 1.92 -21.75 13.20
CA VAL A 128 0.93 -22.82 12.97
C VAL A 128 1.16 -24.03 13.88
N LYS A 129 2.42 -24.26 14.29
CA LYS A 129 2.79 -25.37 15.21
C LYS A 129 2.55 -25.03 16.68
N THR A 130 2.93 -23.82 17.11
CA THR A 130 3.09 -23.46 18.53
C THR A 130 2.21 -22.31 18.98
N ALA A 131 1.51 -21.66 18.09
CA ALA A 131 0.80 -20.39 18.31
C ALA A 131 1.73 -19.19 18.62
N LYS A 132 3.03 -19.30 18.34
CA LYS A 132 3.98 -18.20 18.56
C LYS A 132 3.68 -17.03 17.60
N ASN A 133 3.51 -15.86 18.16
CA ASN A 133 3.29 -14.65 17.39
C ASN A 133 4.55 -14.30 16.57
N PRO A 134 4.45 -14.09 15.26
CA PRO A 134 5.62 -13.89 14.39
C PRO A 134 6.39 -12.58 14.67
N THR A 135 5.77 -11.61 15.33
CA THR A 135 6.39 -10.31 15.63
C THR A 135 6.83 -10.22 17.09
N THR A 136 5.93 -10.53 18.04
CA THR A 136 6.26 -10.40 19.47
C THR A 136 7.01 -11.61 20.04
N GLY A 137 6.92 -12.76 19.38
CA GLY A 137 7.51 -14.01 19.87
C GLY A 137 6.72 -14.68 21.00
N GLU A 138 5.64 -14.09 21.46
CA GLU A 138 4.80 -14.63 22.53
C GLU A 138 3.90 -15.75 22.02
N ILE A 139 3.61 -16.75 22.91
CA ILE A 139 2.69 -17.83 22.59
C ILE A 139 1.26 -17.37 22.91
N GLU A 140 0.44 -17.26 21.88
CA GLU A 140 -0.99 -16.95 22.03
C GLU A 140 -1.71 -18.11 22.70
N ARG A 141 -2.53 -17.80 23.73
CA ARG A 141 -3.25 -18.82 24.50
C ARG A 141 -4.75 -18.50 24.53
N TYR A 142 -5.57 -19.52 24.72
CA TYR A 142 -6.98 -19.35 25.01
C TYR A 142 -7.14 -18.65 26.37
N ILE A 143 -7.91 -17.55 26.40
CA ILE A 143 -8.14 -16.76 27.62
C ILE A 143 -9.33 -17.29 28.45
N ASP A 144 -10.21 -18.08 27.82
CA ASP A 144 -11.43 -18.58 28.44
C ASP A 144 -11.80 -19.98 27.91
N GLY A 145 -12.88 -20.56 28.43
CA GLY A 145 -13.42 -21.85 28.02
C GLY A 145 -12.60 -23.05 28.48
N LYS A 146 -12.97 -24.24 27.93
CA LYS A 146 -12.35 -25.54 28.30
C LYS A 146 -10.85 -25.63 27.99
N LYS A 147 -10.35 -24.83 27.06
CA LYS A 147 -8.95 -24.79 26.62
C LYS A 147 -8.13 -23.66 27.21
N LYS A 148 -8.65 -22.97 28.24
CA LYS A 148 -7.94 -21.86 28.88
C LYS A 148 -6.50 -22.23 29.23
N GLY A 149 -5.56 -21.38 28.79
CA GLY A 149 -4.11 -21.59 29.01
C GLY A 149 -3.42 -22.45 27.94
N GLU A 150 -4.14 -23.22 27.12
CA GLU A 150 -3.54 -23.95 26.00
C GLU A 150 -3.13 -23.01 24.84
N PRO A 151 -2.10 -23.39 24.05
CA PRO A 151 -1.72 -22.63 22.86
C PRO A 151 -2.87 -22.55 21.84
N LYS A 152 -3.19 -21.33 21.38
CA LYS A 152 -4.24 -21.08 20.38
C LYS A 152 -3.65 -21.16 18.98
N THR A 153 -3.28 -22.36 18.53
CA THR A 153 -2.73 -22.57 17.18
C THR A 153 -3.80 -22.31 16.11
N PRO A 154 -3.51 -21.47 15.09
CA PRO A 154 -4.44 -21.24 14.00
C PRO A 154 -4.53 -22.47 13.08
N SER A 155 -5.63 -22.58 12.32
CA SER A 155 -5.80 -23.63 11.28
C SER A 155 -4.88 -23.41 10.07
N ALA A 156 -4.48 -22.16 9.83
CA ALA A 156 -3.46 -21.77 8.86
C ALA A 156 -2.74 -20.51 9.34
N ALA A 157 -1.47 -20.38 8.99
CA ALA A 157 -0.68 -19.19 9.24
C ALA A 157 -0.05 -18.74 7.93
N THR A 158 -0.34 -17.50 7.53
CA THR A 158 0.04 -16.95 6.24
C THR A 158 0.58 -15.53 6.39
N ARG A 159 1.41 -15.10 5.43
CA ARG A 159 1.91 -13.73 5.31
C ARG A 159 1.67 -13.16 3.93
N TYR A 160 1.59 -11.85 3.81
CA TYR A 160 1.63 -11.18 2.52
C TYR A 160 3.07 -11.11 1.99
N PHE A 161 3.22 -11.00 0.67
CA PHE A 161 4.49 -10.67 0.04
C PHE A 161 4.78 -9.16 0.03
N SER A 162 3.73 -8.35 0.13
CA SER A 162 3.80 -6.90 -0.02
C SER A 162 2.80 -6.21 0.92
N HIS A 163 3.24 -5.16 1.59
CA HIS A 163 2.37 -4.31 2.41
C HIS A 163 1.30 -3.61 1.57
N ARG A 164 1.63 -3.28 0.31
CA ARG A 164 0.66 -2.70 -0.64
C ARG A 164 -0.48 -3.66 -0.94
N ASP A 165 -0.19 -4.95 -1.09
CA ASP A 165 -1.24 -5.96 -1.35
C ASP A 165 -2.13 -6.13 -0.12
N GLN A 166 -1.56 -6.14 1.09
CA GLN A 166 -2.32 -6.17 2.33
C GLN A 166 -3.22 -4.93 2.48
N LEU A 167 -2.69 -3.73 2.26
CA LEU A 167 -3.45 -2.49 2.31
C LEU A 167 -4.56 -2.46 1.26
N ASN A 168 -4.29 -2.95 0.04
CA ASN A 168 -5.29 -3.07 -1.02
C ASN A 168 -6.41 -4.04 -0.64
N ALA A 169 -6.11 -5.18 -0.02
CA ALA A 169 -7.12 -6.11 0.49
C ALA A 169 -8.04 -5.43 1.51
N ILE A 170 -7.48 -4.68 2.45
CA ILE A 170 -8.23 -3.91 3.46
C ILE A 170 -9.15 -2.89 2.78
N TYR A 171 -8.64 -2.08 1.86
CA TYR A 171 -9.46 -1.08 1.16
C TYR A 171 -10.60 -1.72 0.34
N ARG A 172 -10.36 -2.86 -0.31
CA ARG A 172 -11.41 -3.60 -1.01
C ARG A 172 -12.48 -4.11 -0.05
N ALA A 173 -12.09 -4.63 1.11
CA ALA A 173 -13.03 -5.05 2.15
C ALA A 173 -13.89 -3.89 2.65
N GLN A 174 -13.27 -2.74 2.92
CA GLN A 174 -13.97 -1.54 3.34
C GLN A 174 -14.95 -1.01 2.27
N LEU A 175 -14.61 -1.13 0.98
CA LEU A 175 -15.54 -0.80 -0.12
C LEU A 175 -16.74 -1.75 -0.15
N ILE A 176 -16.53 -3.04 0.09
CA ILE A 176 -17.60 -4.04 0.20
C ILE A 176 -18.48 -3.70 1.41
N PHE A 177 -17.88 -3.44 2.57
CA PHE A 177 -18.58 -3.06 3.80
C PHE A 177 -19.50 -1.85 3.59
N ARG A 178 -19.01 -0.78 2.97
CA ARG A 178 -19.80 0.44 2.68
C ARG A 178 -21.04 0.16 1.82
N ARG A 179 -21.02 -0.91 1.01
CA ARG A 179 -22.13 -1.30 0.13
C ARG A 179 -23.09 -2.31 0.76
N THR A 180 -22.60 -3.16 1.65
CA THR A 180 -23.32 -4.35 2.13
C THR A 180 -23.52 -4.38 3.64
N ASN A 181 -22.79 -3.54 4.38
CA ASN A 181 -22.69 -3.54 5.84
C ASN A 181 -22.26 -4.90 6.43
N LEU A 182 -21.49 -5.68 5.67
CA LEU A 182 -20.94 -6.98 6.09
C LEU A 182 -19.53 -6.81 6.64
N GLU A 183 -19.32 -7.14 7.90
CA GLU A 183 -18.00 -7.09 8.59
C GLU A 183 -16.96 -8.04 7.96
N MET A 184 -17.42 -9.03 7.22
CA MET A 184 -16.59 -9.92 6.43
C MET A 184 -17.29 -10.23 5.10
N SER A 185 -16.54 -10.21 3.99
CA SER A 185 -17.07 -10.64 2.71
C SER A 185 -17.46 -12.14 2.77
N ARG A 186 -18.59 -12.51 2.15
CA ARG A 186 -19.04 -13.92 2.07
C ARG A 186 -17.99 -14.79 1.42
N GLU A 187 -17.39 -14.30 0.33
CA GLU A 187 -16.31 -14.95 -0.39
C GLU A 187 -14.98 -14.22 -0.13
N PRO A 188 -13.85 -14.95 -0.13
CA PRO A 188 -12.54 -14.31 -0.07
C PRO A 188 -12.33 -13.36 -1.25
N ILE A 189 -11.64 -12.26 -1.01
CA ILE A 189 -11.34 -11.26 -2.03
C ILE A 189 -10.28 -11.83 -2.98
N ASN A 190 -10.63 -12.01 -4.24
CA ASN A 190 -9.66 -12.41 -5.27
C ASN A 190 -8.73 -11.24 -5.59
N MET A 191 -7.43 -11.42 -5.37
CA MET A 191 -6.42 -10.40 -5.60
C MET A 191 -5.91 -10.33 -7.05
N GLY A 192 -6.28 -11.32 -7.90
CA GLY A 192 -5.88 -11.40 -9.30
C GLY A 192 -4.41 -11.81 -9.55
N LYS A 193 -3.65 -12.02 -8.47
CA LYS A 193 -2.25 -12.47 -8.50
C LYS A 193 -1.91 -13.18 -7.19
N VAL A 194 -0.78 -13.86 -7.15
CA VAL A 194 -0.25 -14.41 -5.89
C VAL A 194 0.18 -13.25 -5.00
N THR A 195 -0.38 -13.18 -3.79
CA THR A 195 -0.16 -12.08 -2.84
C THR A 195 0.43 -12.52 -1.52
N GLY A 196 0.50 -13.83 -1.28
CA GLY A 196 1.06 -14.35 -0.05
C GLY A 196 1.38 -15.84 -0.09
N GLU A 197 1.88 -16.31 1.04
CA GLU A 197 2.28 -17.69 1.25
C GLU A 197 2.10 -18.10 2.72
N GLY A 198 2.10 -19.40 2.99
CA GLY A 198 2.04 -19.90 4.35
C GLY A 198 1.77 -21.38 4.45
N TYR A 199 1.33 -21.81 5.62
CA TYR A 199 1.10 -23.21 5.96
C TYR A 199 -0.30 -23.44 6.51
N LYS A 200 -0.93 -24.55 6.11
CA LYS A 200 -2.05 -25.15 6.83
C LYS A 200 -1.52 -25.96 7.98
N LYS A 201 -2.25 -26.00 9.11
CA LYS A 201 -1.91 -26.82 10.28
C LYS A 201 -1.98 -28.31 9.96
N GLU A 202 -3.04 -28.70 9.26
CA GLU A 202 -3.23 -30.08 8.82
C GLU A 202 -2.17 -30.46 7.79
N GLY A 203 -1.35 -31.45 8.13
CA GLY A 203 -0.25 -31.92 7.30
C GLY A 203 0.89 -30.91 7.07
N LEU A 204 0.88 -29.75 7.72
CA LEU A 204 1.84 -28.64 7.51
C LEU A 204 2.03 -28.30 6.04
N GLN A 205 0.93 -28.33 5.28
CA GLN A 205 0.96 -28.10 3.83
C GLN A 205 1.29 -26.63 3.51
N TYR A 206 2.39 -26.42 2.80
CA TYR A 206 2.74 -25.13 2.22
C TYR A 206 1.86 -24.78 1.03
N GLY A 207 1.55 -23.49 0.84
CA GLY A 207 0.86 -23.00 -0.34
C GLY A 207 1.02 -21.50 -0.53
N ARG A 208 0.86 -21.09 -1.78
CA ARG A 208 0.77 -19.69 -2.17
C ARG A 208 -0.68 -19.30 -2.41
N GLN A 209 -1.05 -18.10 -2.01
CA GLN A 209 -2.44 -17.65 -2.05
C GLN A 209 -2.65 -16.48 -3.03
N THR A 210 -3.79 -16.53 -3.72
CA THR A 210 -4.29 -15.46 -4.60
C THR A 210 -5.51 -14.76 -4.03
N LYS A 211 -5.99 -15.22 -2.88
CA LYS A 211 -7.17 -14.70 -2.19
C LYS A 211 -6.78 -14.11 -0.84
N ALA A 212 -7.56 -13.14 -0.40
CA ALA A 212 -7.40 -12.50 0.90
C ALA A 212 -8.72 -12.50 1.67
N ARG A 213 -8.65 -12.64 2.99
CA ARG A 213 -9.77 -12.47 3.90
C ARG A 213 -9.49 -11.31 4.84
N VAL A 214 -10.48 -10.44 5.01
CA VAL A 214 -10.40 -9.29 5.91
C VAL A 214 -11.62 -9.31 6.81
N PHE A 215 -11.39 -9.14 8.10
CA PHE A 215 -12.43 -8.94 9.10
C PHE A 215 -12.42 -7.47 9.52
N LEU A 216 -13.59 -6.89 9.52
CA LEU A 216 -13.84 -5.51 9.96
C LEU A 216 -14.67 -5.54 11.24
N ASP A 217 -14.64 -4.47 12.00
CA ASP A 217 -15.59 -4.24 13.08
C ASP A 217 -16.91 -3.65 12.53
N LYS A 218 -17.87 -3.45 13.41
CA LYS A 218 -19.18 -2.85 13.07
C LYS A 218 -19.10 -1.45 12.44
N ASP A 219 -18.00 -0.75 12.63
CA ASP A 219 -17.75 0.60 12.11
C ASP A 219 -16.91 0.57 10.82
N GLY A 220 -16.54 -0.64 10.34
CA GLY A 220 -15.76 -0.84 9.13
C GLY A 220 -14.24 -0.70 9.32
N ASN A 221 -13.75 -0.72 10.57
CA ASN A 221 -12.32 -0.70 10.85
C ASN A 221 -11.73 -2.10 10.75
N PRO A 222 -10.53 -2.27 10.17
CA PRO A 222 -9.94 -3.60 10.01
C PRO A 222 -9.42 -4.16 11.34
N ILE A 223 -9.82 -5.40 11.63
CA ILE A 223 -9.33 -6.18 12.78
C ILE A 223 -8.19 -7.09 12.33
N THR A 224 -8.39 -7.85 11.27
CA THR A 224 -7.36 -8.71 10.70
C THR A 224 -7.49 -8.83 9.20
N ALA A 225 -6.36 -9.03 8.51
CA ALA A 225 -6.28 -9.22 7.07
C ALA A 225 -5.17 -10.24 6.77
N PHE A 226 -5.52 -11.37 6.16
CA PHE A 226 -4.60 -12.46 5.85
C PHE A 226 -4.88 -13.04 4.47
N THR A 227 -3.89 -13.72 3.90
CA THR A 227 -4.07 -14.46 2.65
C THR A 227 -4.67 -15.83 2.95
N GLU A 228 -5.60 -16.28 2.11
CA GLU A 228 -6.42 -17.48 2.36
C GLU A 228 -6.17 -18.55 1.30
N PHE A 229 -6.12 -19.82 1.78
CA PHE A 229 -5.91 -20.99 0.95
C PHE A 229 -7.10 -21.31 0.04
#